data_270d2348a960b681e954d2bd98d73aec
#
_entry.id   270d2348a960b681e954d2bd98d73aec
#
_cell.length_a   1.000
_cell.length_b   1.000
_cell.length_c   1.000
_cell.angle_alpha   90.00
_cell.angle_beta   90.00
_cell.angle_gamma   90.00
#
_symmetry.space_group_name_H-M   'P 1'
#
loop_
_entity.id
_entity.type
_entity.pdbx_description
1 polymer ?
#
loop_
_entity_poly.entity_id
_entity_poly.type
_entity_poly.pdbx_seq_one_letter_code
_entity_poly.pdbx_strand_id
1 'polypeptide(L)'
;MGTEKDIVLAFDAYGTLLSTESIAKKLAEHFGQEKAQTIAATWRKYQLEYTWRLNSMSALKQLIRIAYLNKAKYPQDQYEPFSIMTMRSLRHALKESGVSLDQAKIDGLMKAYDSLSTFPDVNPALEKLAQTPGITAVVFSNGTHAMVSQSVNHSPDLSPHAQVFKQIVVIEEVRKFKPAPEVYEYLAKKVGKSRTGMGDIWLVSGNPFDVVGAKAMGMKAAWVDRAGGGWADQLVEGGQGRPTVIVRGLDEVVDAVNGYTEA
;
A
#
# COMPACT_ATOMS: atom_id res chain seq x y z
N MET A 1 3.52 29.93 22.43
CA MET A 1 4.11 29.31 21.24
C MET A 1 3.42 27.95 21.10
N GLY A 2 2.48 27.82 20.18
CA GLY A 2 1.87 26.52 19.89
C GLY A 2 2.96 25.61 19.34
N THR A 3 3.11 24.41 19.89
CA THR A 3 3.96 23.37 19.32
C THR A 3 3.41 23.09 17.92
N GLU A 4 4.19 23.42 16.89
CA GLU A 4 3.89 23.04 15.52
C GLU A 4 3.62 21.53 15.54
N LYS A 5 2.41 21.11 15.17
CA LYS A 5 2.07 19.68 15.11
C LYS A 5 2.94 19.07 14.02
N ASP A 6 3.88 18.24 14.40
CA ASP A 6 4.71 17.45 13.47
C ASP A 6 3.86 16.33 12.87
N ILE A 7 3.07 16.67 11.85
CA ILE A 7 2.16 15.76 11.16
C ILE A 7 2.95 14.88 10.19
N VAL A 8 2.76 13.57 10.28
CA VAL A 8 3.31 12.62 9.31
C VAL A 8 2.21 12.15 8.37
N LEU A 9 2.38 12.34 7.07
CA LEU A 9 1.55 11.73 6.03
C LEU A 9 2.27 10.51 5.45
N ALA A 10 1.74 9.33 5.71
CA ALA A 10 2.25 8.07 5.19
C ALA A 10 1.42 7.63 3.99
N PHE A 11 1.96 7.85 2.79
CA PHE A 11 1.28 7.51 1.54
C PHE A 11 1.49 6.04 1.18
N ASP A 12 0.40 5.29 1.07
CA ASP A 12 0.45 3.98 0.43
C ASP A 12 0.83 4.13 -1.05
N ALA A 13 1.50 3.12 -1.62
CA ALA A 13 1.98 3.18 -2.99
C ALA A 13 0.95 2.63 -4.00
N TYR A 14 0.71 1.32 -3.97
CA TYR A 14 -0.08 0.62 -4.99
C TYR A 14 -1.60 0.77 -4.80
N GLY A 15 -2.26 1.45 -5.73
CA GLY A 15 -3.67 1.82 -5.65
C GLY A 15 -3.90 3.18 -4.97
N THR A 16 -2.80 3.88 -4.60
CA THR A 16 -2.85 5.21 -3.97
C THR A 16 -2.03 6.21 -4.79
N LEU A 17 -0.70 6.09 -4.83
CA LEU A 17 0.17 6.87 -5.71
C LEU A 17 0.20 6.26 -7.11
N LEU A 18 0.31 4.93 -7.20
CA LEU A 18 0.49 4.17 -8.42
C LEU A 18 -0.80 3.44 -8.80
N SER A 19 -1.27 3.67 -10.03
CA SER A 19 -2.43 2.97 -10.60
C SER A 19 -2.06 1.54 -10.98
N THR A 20 -2.52 0.56 -10.19
CA THR A 20 -2.32 -0.86 -10.53
C THR A 20 -3.06 -1.29 -11.78
N GLU A 21 -4.06 -0.52 -12.22
CA GLU A 21 -4.82 -0.76 -13.46
C GLU A 21 -4.02 -0.35 -14.69
N SER A 22 -3.03 0.56 -14.54
CA SER A 22 -2.21 1.03 -15.66
C SER A 22 -1.43 -0.09 -16.35
N ILE A 23 -1.15 -1.21 -15.65
CA ILE A 23 -0.51 -2.41 -16.21
C ILE A 23 -1.35 -3.06 -17.32
N ALA A 24 -2.66 -2.78 -17.38
CA ALA A 24 -3.52 -3.28 -18.45
C ALA A 24 -3.06 -2.83 -19.83
N LYS A 25 -2.43 -1.66 -19.96
CA LYS A 25 -1.83 -1.19 -21.22
C LYS A 25 -0.78 -2.19 -21.73
N LYS A 26 0.09 -2.66 -20.82
CA LYS A 26 1.14 -3.62 -21.18
C LYS A 26 0.58 -5.02 -21.43
N LEU A 27 -0.41 -5.43 -20.68
CA LEU A 27 -1.13 -6.69 -20.93
C LEU A 27 -1.87 -6.68 -22.26
N ALA A 28 -2.39 -5.53 -22.71
CA ALA A 28 -3.12 -5.40 -23.96
C ALA A 28 -2.25 -5.68 -25.20
N GLU A 29 -0.94 -5.48 -25.11
CA GLU A 29 0.00 -5.86 -26.17
C GLU A 29 -0.03 -7.39 -26.45
N HIS A 30 -0.46 -8.19 -25.48
CA HIS A 30 -0.51 -9.65 -25.59
C HIS A 30 -1.94 -10.20 -25.79
N PHE A 31 -2.96 -9.53 -25.25
CA PHE A 31 -4.29 -10.12 -25.11
C PHE A 31 -5.45 -9.26 -25.64
N GLY A 32 -5.15 -8.04 -26.11
CA GLY A 32 -6.18 -7.05 -26.44
C GLY A 32 -6.77 -6.37 -25.19
N GLN A 33 -7.45 -5.24 -25.39
CA GLN A 33 -7.84 -4.30 -24.33
C GLN A 33 -8.78 -4.92 -23.26
N GLU A 34 -9.85 -5.57 -23.70
CA GLU A 34 -10.89 -6.11 -22.80
C GLU A 34 -10.31 -7.20 -21.87
N LYS A 35 -9.59 -8.15 -22.46
CA LYS A 35 -8.99 -9.24 -21.69
C LYS A 35 -7.87 -8.76 -20.77
N ALA A 36 -7.11 -7.75 -21.18
CA ALA A 36 -6.08 -7.15 -20.38
C ALA A 36 -6.61 -6.49 -19.10
N GLN A 37 -7.76 -5.80 -19.18
CA GLN A 37 -8.41 -5.20 -18.01
C GLN A 37 -8.87 -6.26 -17.01
N THR A 38 -9.49 -7.33 -17.49
CA THR A 38 -9.90 -8.47 -16.66
C THR A 38 -8.71 -9.13 -15.97
N ILE A 39 -7.62 -9.38 -16.71
CA ILE A 39 -6.39 -9.96 -16.15
C ILE A 39 -5.77 -9.03 -15.10
N ALA A 40 -5.68 -7.72 -15.37
CA ALA A 40 -5.12 -6.76 -14.42
C ALA A 40 -5.92 -6.73 -13.10
N ALA A 41 -7.23 -6.70 -13.16
CA ALA A 41 -8.11 -6.74 -11.99
C ALA A 41 -7.96 -8.05 -11.20
N THR A 42 -7.94 -9.19 -11.89
CA THR A 42 -7.74 -10.52 -11.30
C THR A 42 -6.34 -10.65 -10.69
N TRP A 43 -5.31 -10.10 -11.37
CA TRP A 43 -3.95 -10.04 -10.84
C TRP A 43 -3.90 -9.26 -9.51
N ARG A 44 -4.49 -8.07 -9.48
CA ARG A 44 -4.55 -7.25 -8.25
C ARG A 44 -5.29 -7.96 -7.12
N LYS A 45 -6.42 -8.60 -7.42
CA LYS A 45 -7.18 -9.41 -6.46
C LYS A 45 -6.29 -10.47 -5.80
N TYR A 46 -5.61 -11.31 -6.59
CA TYR A 46 -4.77 -12.38 -6.05
C TYR A 46 -3.50 -11.86 -5.38
N GLN A 47 -2.96 -10.73 -5.83
CA GLN A 47 -1.82 -10.09 -5.18
C GLN A 47 -2.14 -9.74 -3.72
N LEU A 48 -3.30 -9.12 -3.47
CA LEU A 48 -3.77 -8.79 -2.12
C LEU A 48 -4.12 -10.06 -1.33
N GLU A 49 -4.87 -10.96 -1.92
CA GLU A 49 -5.31 -12.20 -1.28
C GLU A 49 -4.11 -13.05 -0.81
N TYR A 50 -3.05 -13.15 -1.62
CA TYR A 50 -1.84 -13.90 -1.25
C TYR A 50 -1.11 -13.28 -0.07
N THR A 51 -1.04 -11.96 0.02
CA THR A 51 -0.42 -11.29 1.18
C THR A 51 -1.19 -11.58 2.46
N TRP A 52 -2.52 -11.56 2.42
CA TRP A 52 -3.37 -11.85 3.58
C TRP A 52 -3.31 -13.32 3.98
N ARG A 53 -3.31 -14.23 3.02
CA ARG A 53 -3.13 -15.66 3.28
C ARG A 53 -1.79 -15.94 3.97
N LEU A 54 -0.69 -15.33 3.52
CA LEU A 54 0.61 -15.48 4.14
C LEU A 54 0.63 -14.96 5.59
N ASN A 55 0.01 -13.80 5.85
CA ASN A 55 -0.12 -13.30 7.22
C ASN A 55 -0.88 -14.31 8.11
N SER A 56 -2.02 -14.82 7.64
CA SER A 56 -2.85 -15.78 8.36
C SER A 56 -2.10 -17.09 8.64
N MET A 57 -1.42 -17.64 7.63
CA MET A 57 -0.65 -18.88 7.76
C MET A 57 0.53 -18.73 8.72
N SER A 58 1.17 -17.57 8.75
CA SER A 58 2.28 -17.26 9.65
C SER A 58 1.82 -17.15 11.11
N ALA A 59 0.66 -16.55 11.35
CA ALA A 59 0.07 -16.42 12.69
C ALA A 59 -0.25 -17.80 13.30
N LEU A 60 -0.86 -18.70 12.53
CA LEU A 60 -1.18 -20.06 12.99
C LEU A 60 0.09 -20.84 13.39
N LYS A 61 1.17 -20.73 12.61
CA LYS A 61 2.44 -21.39 12.91
C LYS A 61 3.10 -20.85 14.18
N GLN A 62 2.99 -19.57 14.45
CA GLN A 62 3.52 -18.97 15.68
C GLN A 62 2.78 -19.52 16.91
N LEU A 63 1.47 -19.69 16.84
CA LEU A 63 0.67 -20.33 17.89
C LEU A 63 1.03 -21.80 18.10
N ILE A 64 1.19 -22.57 17.02
CA ILE A 64 1.60 -23.98 17.08
C ILE A 64 3.02 -24.11 17.65
N ARG A 65 3.96 -23.22 17.29
CA ARG A 65 5.32 -23.19 17.85
C ARG A 65 5.32 -22.93 19.35
N ILE A 66 4.45 -22.03 19.84
CA ILE A 66 4.32 -21.74 21.27
C ILE A 66 3.70 -22.94 22.00
N ALA A 67 2.70 -23.61 21.41
CA ALA A 67 2.02 -24.77 22.01
C ALA A 67 2.83 -26.07 21.98
N TYR A 68 3.75 -26.23 21.03
CA TYR A 68 4.56 -27.44 20.81
C TYR A 68 6.05 -27.14 20.79
N LEU A 69 6.56 -26.53 21.85
CA LEU A 69 8.00 -26.34 22.09
C LEU A 69 8.77 -27.66 21.85
N ASN A 70 9.54 -27.75 20.76
CA ASN A 70 10.55 -28.78 20.43
C ASN A 70 10.33 -29.76 19.28
N LYS A 71 9.46 -29.53 18.31
CA LYS A 71 9.51 -30.36 17.09
C LYS A 71 9.94 -29.53 15.86
N ALA A 72 11.25 -29.63 15.57
CA ALA A 72 11.97 -28.99 14.48
C ALA A 72 11.58 -29.54 13.08
N LYS A 73 10.31 -29.56 12.70
CA LYS A 73 9.86 -30.16 11.43
C LYS A 73 8.92 -29.27 10.59
N TYR A 74 8.78 -27.98 10.91
CA TYR A 74 8.04 -27.06 10.07
C TYR A 74 8.98 -26.06 9.40
N PRO A 75 8.84 -25.80 8.07
CA PRO A 75 9.68 -24.83 7.37
C PRO A 75 9.64 -23.49 8.08
N GLN A 76 10.82 -22.91 8.29
CA GLN A 76 10.95 -21.60 8.89
C GLN A 76 10.24 -20.58 8.01
N ASP A 77 9.61 -19.61 8.67
CA ASP A 77 9.13 -18.34 8.19
C ASP A 77 8.73 -18.26 6.69
N GLN A 78 7.43 -18.34 6.40
CA GLN A 78 6.91 -18.36 5.02
C GLN A 78 6.74 -16.96 4.42
N TYR A 79 7.40 -15.94 4.99
CA TYR A 79 7.42 -14.65 4.32
C TYR A 79 8.15 -14.77 2.98
N GLU A 80 7.49 -14.31 1.95
CA GLU A 80 8.07 -14.16 0.61
C GLU A 80 7.94 -12.69 0.23
N PRO A 81 8.94 -12.10 -0.44
CA PRO A 81 8.88 -10.71 -0.88
C PRO A 81 7.66 -10.40 -1.74
N PHE A 82 7.17 -9.16 -1.66
CA PHE A 82 6.02 -8.73 -2.44
C PHE A 82 6.19 -8.93 -3.95
N SER A 83 7.42 -8.81 -4.48
CA SER A 83 7.74 -9.11 -5.87
C SER A 83 7.40 -10.56 -6.26
N ILE A 84 7.65 -11.52 -5.36
CA ILE A 84 7.28 -12.92 -5.56
C ILE A 84 5.76 -13.09 -5.54
N MET A 85 5.07 -12.41 -4.61
CA MET A 85 3.59 -12.43 -4.57
C MET A 85 3.01 -11.83 -5.85
N THR A 86 3.57 -10.73 -6.32
CA THR A 86 3.18 -10.08 -7.57
C THR A 86 3.35 -11.02 -8.77
N MET A 87 4.47 -11.71 -8.89
CA MET A 87 4.72 -12.67 -9.97
C MET A 87 3.78 -13.89 -9.88
N ARG A 88 3.63 -14.48 -8.70
CA ARG A 88 2.76 -15.67 -8.51
C ARG A 88 1.29 -15.36 -8.77
N SER A 89 0.83 -14.18 -8.34
CA SER A 89 -0.54 -13.72 -8.61
C SER A 89 -0.78 -13.42 -10.09
N LEU A 90 0.22 -12.89 -10.82
CA LEU A 90 0.14 -12.78 -12.28
C LEU A 90 -0.08 -14.13 -12.93
N ARG A 91 0.76 -15.12 -12.58
CA ARG A 91 0.61 -16.49 -13.14
C ARG A 91 -0.75 -17.11 -12.84
N HIS A 92 -1.29 -16.84 -11.62
CA HIS A 92 -2.63 -17.30 -11.26
C HIS A 92 -3.70 -16.62 -12.13
N ALA A 93 -3.65 -15.29 -12.27
CA ALA A 93 -4.59 -14.53 -13.08
C ALA A 93 -4.58 -14.97 -14.55
N LEU A 94 -3.39 -15.20 -15.13
CA LEU A 94 -3.25 -15.72 -16.48
C LEU A 94 -3.92 -17.11 -16.63
N LYS A 95 -3.64 -18.03 -15.69
CA LYS A 95 -4.22 -19.36 -15.69
C LYS A 95 -5.75 -19.34 -15.57
N GLU A 96 -6.29 -18.53 -14.66
CA GLU A 96 -7.73 -18.36 -14.48
C GLU A 96 -8.41 -17.77 -15.74
N SER A 97 -7.70 -16.87 -16.42
CA SER A 97 -8.17 -16.29 -17.69
C SER A 97 -8.00 -17.21 -18.91
N GLY A 98 -7.55 -18.45 -18.72
CA GLY A 98 -7.34 -19.42 -19.79
C GLY A 98 -6.23 -19.04 -20.77
N VAL A 99 -5.21 -18.29 -20.32
CA VAL A 99 -4.08 -17.86 -21.15
C VAL A 99 -2.74 -18.14 -20.47
N SER A 100 -1.67 -18.10 -21.24
CA SER A 100 -0.31 -18.27 -20.76
C SER A 100 0.65 -17.32 -21.47
N LEU A 101 1.75 -17.02 -20.82
CA LEU A 101 2.90 -16.29 -21.34
C LEU A 101 4.17 -17.08 -21.07
N ASP A 102 5.14 -16.96 -21.95
CA ASP A 102 6.51 -17.43 -21.69
C ASP A 102 7.17 -16.60 -20.59
N GLN A 103 8.27 -17.11 -20.06
CA GLN A 103 8.98 -16.47 -18.95
C GLN A 103 9.45 -15.05 -19.31
N ALA A 104 9.95 -14.84 -20.52
CA ALA A 104 10.45 -13.52 -20.94
C ALA A 104 9.35 -12.45 -20.94
N LYS A 105 8.12 -12.79 -21.35
CA LYS A 105 6.97 -11.89 -21.29
C LYS A 105 6.52 -11.65 -19.85
N ILE A 106 6.56 -12.67 -18.98
CA ILE A 106 6.29 -12.52 -17.55
C ILE A 106 7.30 -11.54 -16.94
N ASP A 107 8.60 -11.71 -17.20
CA ASP A 107 9.65 -10.82 -16.70
C ASP A 107 9.48 -9.38 -17.22
N GLY A 108 9.06 -9.23 -18.48
CA GLY A 108 8.70 -7.94 -19.04
C GLY A 108 7.53 -7.25 -18.34
N LEU A 109 6.49 -7.99 -17.96
CA LEU A 109 5.36 -7.48 -17.19
C LEU A 109 5.78 -7.13 -15.76
N MET A 110 6.62 -7.92 -15.12
CA MET A 110 7.15 -7.62 -13.80
C MET A 110 7.97 -6.33 -13.80
N LYS A 111 8.83 -6.14 -14.82
CA LYS A 111 9.57 -4.89 -15.01
C LYS A 111 8.65 -3.70 -15.26
N ALA A 112 7.58 -3.87 -16.05
CA ALA A 112 6.59 -2.82 -16.26
C ALA A 112 5.82 -2.48 -14.97
N TYR A 113 5.62 -3.45 -14.08
CA TYR A 113 5.00 -3.24 -12.78
C TYR A 113 5.83 -2.34 -11.84
N ASP A 114 7.14 -2.26 -12.04
CA ASP A 114 8.03 -1.34 -11.32
C ASP A 114 7.96 0.11 -11.84
N SER A 115 7.16 0.37 -12.89
CA SER A 115 7.00 1.68 -13.54
C SER A 115 5.53 1.95 -13.89
N LEU A 116 4.62 1.64 -12.96
CA LEU A 116 3.20 1.94 -13.11
C LEU A 116 2.96 3.44 -13.20
N SER A 117 1.97 3.86 -13.99
CA SER A 117 1.56 5.26 -14.05
C SER A 117 0.94 5.71 -12.72
N THR A 118 1.10 6.98 -12.39
CA THR A 118 0.38 7.61 -11.27
C THR A 118 -1.09 7.87 -11.63
N PHE A 119 -1.89 8.16 -10.61
CA PHE A 119 -3.21 8.76 -10.83
C PHE A 119 -3.05 10.26 -11.14
N PRO A 120 -4.03 10.87 -11.85
CA PRO A 120 -3.93 12.28 -12.27
C PRO A 120 -3.82 13.30 -11.13
N ASP A 121 -4.35 12.96 -9.95
CA ASP A 121 -4.36 13.77 -8.73
C ASP A 121 -3.06 13.74 -7.94
N VAL A 122 -2.10 12.89 -8.33
CA VAL A 122 -0.83 12.71 -7.60
C VAL A 122 0.11 13.91 -7.76
N ASN A 123 0.36 14.35 -9.00
CA ASN A 123 1.27 15.47 -9.22
C ASN A 123 0.80 16.76 -8.54
N PRO A 124 -0.47 17.20 -8.68
CA PRO A 124 -0.97 18.36 -7.95
C PRO A 124 -0.86 18.22 -6.43
N ALA A 125 -1.10 17.01 -5.90
CA ALA A 125 -0.97 16.72 -4.47
C ALA A 125 0.48 16.90 -3.97
N LEU A 126 1.46 16.37 -4.71
CA LEU A 126 2.87 16.44 -4.34
C LEU A 126 3.43 17.86 -4.48
N GLU A 127 3.00 18.63 -5.49
CA GLU A 127 3.33 20.06 -5.64
C GLU A 127 2.82 20.86 -4.45
N LYS A 128 1.57 20.66 -4.04
CA LYS A 128 0.97 21.31 -2.87
C LYS A 128 1.70 20.93 -1.59
N LEU A 129 2.02 19.65 -1.43
CA LEU A 129 2.72 19.14 -0.26
C LEU A 129 4.13 19.73 -0.15
N ALA A 130 4.86 19.90 -1.26
CA ALA A 130 6.17 20.55 -1.30
C ALA A 130 6.15 22.01 -0.79
N GLN A 131 4.99 22.67 -0.88
CA GLN A 131 4.79 24.07 -0.47
C GLN A 131 4.16 24.18 0.93
N THR A 132 3.86 23.06 1.61
CA THR A 132 3.18 23.07 2.90
C THR A 132 4.18 22.73 4.01
N PRO A 133 4.59 23.71 4.84
CA PRO A 133 5.48 23.47 5.97
C PRO A 133 4.77 22.69 7.09
N GLY A 134 5.55 22.06 7.97
CA GLY A 134 5.01 21.34 9.15
C GLY A 134 4.43 19.96 8.85
N ILE A 135 4.51 19.48 7.59
CA ILE A 135 4.10 18.15 7.19
C ILE A 135 5.31 17.34 6.72
N THR A 136 5.52 16.17 7.32
CA THR A 136 6.50 15.18 6.87
C THR A 136 5.80 14.11 6.03
N ALA A 137 6.16 13.98 4.75
CA ALA A 137 5.64 12.92 3.89
C ALA A 137 6.60 11.72 3.81
N VAL A 138 6.02 10.52 3.84
CA VAL A 138 6.76 9.27 3.63
C VAL A 138 5.95 8.34 2.72
N VAL A 139 6.64 7.49 1.95
CA VAL A 139 5.97 6.38 1.26
C VAL A 139 5.93 5.19 2.20
N PHE A 140 4.78 4.53 2.32
CA PHE A 140 4.58 3.35 3.16
C PHE A 140 3.94 2.21 2.37
N SER A 141 4.70 1.14 2.08
CA SER A 141 4.29 0.15 1.08
C SER A 141 4.57 -1.30 1.49
N ASN A 142 3.70 -2.21 0.99
CA ASN A 142 3.95 -3.65 0.97
C ASN A 142 5.04 -4.06 -0.06
N GLY A 143 5.33 -3.19 -1.03
CA GLY A 143 6.35 -3.42 -2.05
C GLY A 143 7.74 -3.64 -1.47
N THR A 144 8.62 -4.30 -2.23
CA THR A 144 10.03 -4.35 -1.86
C THR A 144 10.68 -2.98 -2.00
N HIS A 145 11.78 -2.76 -1.28
CA HIS A 145 12.52 -1.49 -1.39
C HIS A 145 12.93 -1.22 -2.85
N ALA A 146 13.37 -2.25 -3.58
CA ALA A 146 13.74 -2.12 -4.98
C ALA A 146 12.56 -1.65 -5.85
N MET A 147 11.38 -2.28 -5.72
CA MET A 147 10.18 -1.91 -6.49
C MET A 147 9.74 -0.47 -6.21
N VAL A 148 9.62 -0.11 -4.94
CA VAL A 148 9.12 1.22 -4.55
C VAL A 148 10.13 2.31 -4.86
N SER A 149 11.42 2.07 -4.62
CA SER A 149 12.49 2.99 -4.98
C SER A 149 12.59 3.20 -6.49
N GLN A 150 12.42 2.14 -7.29
CA GLN A 150 12.35 2.27 -8.75
C GLN A 150 11.19 3.16 -9.17
N SER A 151 10.00 2.96 -8.60
CA SER A 151 8.83 3.80 -8.91
C SER A 151 9.02 5.25 -8.47
N VAL A 152 9.51 5.50 -7.24
CA VAL A 152 9.63 6.87 -6.69
C VAL A 152 10.77 7.64 -7.35
N ASN A 153 11.93 7.03 -7.55
CA ASN A 153 13.15 7.75 -7.96
C ASN A 153 13.43 7.71 -9.46
N HIS A 154 12.77 6.79 -10.20
CA HIS A 154 13.11 6.58 -11.62
C HIS A 154 11.90 6.55 -12.56
N SER A 155 10.65 6.53 -12.05
CA SER A 155 9.50 6.66 -12.94
C SER A 155 9.37 8.10 -13.47
N PRO A 156 8.88 8.30 -14.69
CA PRO A 156 8.66 9.65 -15.24
C PRO A 156 7.71 10.49 -14.38
N ASP A 157 6.73 9.84 -13.74
CA ASP A 157 5.65 10.52 -13.04
C ASP A 157 6.04 10.93 -11.61
N LEU A 158 6.80 10.09 -10.87
CA LEU A 158 7.12 10.36 -9.45
C LEU A 158 8.51 10.94 -9.23
N SER A 159 9.49 10.63 -10.10
CA SER A 159 10.87 11.09 -9.90
C SER A 159 11.04 12.61 -9.81
N PRO A 160 10.25 13.46 -10.51
CA PRO A 160 10.30 14.91 -10.33
C PRO A 160 9.94 15.37 -8.91
N HIS A 161 9.18 14.54 -8.18
CA HIS A 161 8.68 14.84 -6.83
C HIS A 161 9.33 13.98 -5.74
N ALA A 162 10.33 13.16 -6.06
CA ALA A 162 10.94 12.22 -5.12
C ALA A 162 11.42 12.88 -3.81
N GLN A 163 11.92 14.11 -3.89
CA GLN A 163 12.40 14.91 -2.74
C GLN A 163 11.29 15.31 -1.76
N VAL A 164 10.03 15.22 -2.14
CA VAL A 164 8.88 15.49 -1.24
C VAL A 164 8.80 14.41 -0.16
N PHE A 165 9.20 13.19 -0.49
CA PHE A 165 9.20 12.09 0.45
C PHE A 165 10.49 12.03 1.25
N LYS A 166 10.41 12.25 2.57
CA LYS A 166 11.55 12.17 3.48
C LYS A 166 12.20 10.78 3.49
N GLN A 167 11.40 9.74 3.31
CA GLN A 167 11.87 8.35 3.25
C GLN A 167 10.83 7.41 2.61
N ILE A 168 11.33 6.27 2.18
CA ILE A 168 10.52 5.12 1.74
C ILE A 168 10.55 4.08 2.86
N VAL A 169 9.37 3.78 3.43
CA VAL A 169 9.18 2.76 4.47
C VAL A 169 8.53 1.55 3.84
N VAL A 170 9.25 0.45 3.74
CA VAL A 170 8.76 -0.83 3.24
C VAL A 170 8.78 -1.88 4.34
N ILE A 171 7.90 -2.87 4.24
CA ILE A 171 7.62 -3.82 5.31
C ILE A 171 8.54 -5.06 5.31
N GLU A 172 9.56 -5.12 4.44
CA GLU A 172 10.43 -6.30 4.27
C GLU A 172 11.11 -6.72 5.59
N GLU A 173 11.55 -5.75 6.40
CA GLU A 173 12.18 -6.03 7.70
C GLU A 173 11.18 -6.64 8.71
N VAL A 174 9.89 -6.30 8.60
CA VAL A 174 8.83 -6.83 9.48
C VAL A 174 8.42 -8.24 9.10
N ARG A 175 8.59 -8.60 7.83
CA ARG A 175 8.19 -9.90 7.25
C ARG A 175 6.69 -10.20 7.45
N LYS A 176 5.87 -9.16 7.40
CA LYS A 176 4.41 -9.17 7.45
C LYS A 176 3.90 -8.18 6.41
N PHE A 177 2.67 -8.37 5.94
CA PHE A 177 2.02 -7.45 5.02
C PHE A 177 0.92 -6.65 5.73
N LYS A 178 0.63 -5.45 5.25
CA LYS A 178 -0.57 -4.72 5.63
C LYS A 178 -1.80 -5.64 5.43
N PRO A 179 -2.77 -5.67 6.33
CA PRO A 179 -2.95 -4.81 7.50
C PRO A 179 -2.45 -5.40 8.83
N ALA A 180 -1.39 -6.20 8.87
CA ALA A 180 -0.86 -6.73 10.13
C ALA A 180 -0.41 -5.58 11.06
N PRO A 181 -0.76 -5.60 12.37
CA PRO A 181 -0.44 -4.53 13.32
C PRO A 181 1.04 -4.16 13.36
N GLU A 182 1.93 -5.13 13.26
CA GLU A 182 3.38 -4.96 13.35
C GLU A 182 3.92 -4.01 12.27
N VAL A 183 3.26 -3.93 11.10
CA VAL A 183 3.74 -3.06 10.02
C VAL A 183 3.48 -1.58 10.33
N TYR A 184 2.38 -1.27 11.01
CA TYR A 184 2.07 0.11 11.45
C TYR A 184 2.92 0.54 12.65
N GLU A 185 3.21 -0.37 13.59
CA GLU A 185 4.17 -0.13 14.66
C GLU A 185 5.57 0.17 14.09
N TYR A 186 5.97 -0.59 13.06
CA TYR A 186 7.22 -0.36 12.35
C TYR A 186 7.24 1.00 11.65
N LEU A 187 6.16 1.40 10.97
CA LEU A 187 6.03 2.73 10.39
C LEU A 187 6.24 3.80 11.46
N ALA A 188 5.51 3.72 12.58
CA ALA A 188 5.64 4.69 13.67
C ALA A 188 7.09 4.82 14.15
N LYS A 189 7.77 3.69 14.38
CA LYS A 189 9.19 3.67 14.75
C LYS A 189 10.09 4.35 13.70
N LYS A 190 9.86 4.08 12.41
CA LYS A 190 10.68 4.66 11.31
C LYS A 190 10.50 6.17 11.20
N VAL A 191 9.33 6.70 11.53
CA VAL A 191 9.06 8.15 11.51
C VAL A 191 9.30 8.82 12.88
N GLY A 192 9.93 8.11 13.82
CA GLY A 192 10.31 8.67 15.14
C GLY A 192 9.13 8.85 16.11
N LYS A 193 8.01 8.15 15.88
CA LYS A 193 6.85 8.18 16.78
C LYS A 193 6.81 6.92 17.65
N SER A 194 6.31 7.08 18.88
CA SER A 194 6.01 5.98 19.79
C SER A 194 4.59 5.47 19.58
N ARG A 195 4.22 4.40 20.30
CA ARG A 195 2.84 3.87 20.27
C ARG A 195 1.80 4.90 20.75
N THR A 196 2.17 5.81 21.65
CA THR A 196 1.30 6.91 22.09
C THR A 196 1.22 8.06 21.10
N GLY A 197 2.15 8.14 20.15
CA GLY A 197 2.17 9.13 19.07
C GLY A 197 1.53 8.65 17.74
N MET A 198 0.83 7.52 17.75
CA MET A 198 0.15 7.01 16.54
C MET A 198 -0.85 8.04 15.98
N GLY A 199 -1.53 8.82 16.81
CA GLY A 199 -2.48 9.84 16.40
C GLY A 199 -1.88 11.02 15.61
N ASP A 200 -0.55 11.18 15.60
CA ASP A 200 0.15 12.18 14.79
C ASP A 200 0.43 11.66 13.36
N ILE A 201 0.20 10.38 13.11
CA ILE A 201 0.43 9.75 11.80
C ILE A 201 -0.91 9.62 11.07
N TRP A 202 -0.93 10.12 9.86
CA TRP A 202 -2.04 9.95 8.92
C TRP A 202 -1.64 8.94 7.86
N LEU A 203 -2.36 7.84 7.80
CA LEU A 203 -2.30 6.99 6.61
C LEU A 203 -3.10 7.66 5.48
N VAL A 204 -2.51 7.75 4.30
CA VAL A 204 -3.18 8.19 3.08
C VAL A 204 -3.27 6.99 2.14
N SER A 205 -4.48 6.49 1.90
CA SER A 205 -4.65 5.26 1.11
C SER A 205 -5.98 5.23 0.35
N GLY A 206 -5.92 4.71 -0.89
CA GLY A 206 -7.10 4.32 -1.66
C GLY A 206 -7.59 2.91 -1.33
N ASN A 207 -6.87 2.17 -0.47
CA ASN A 207 -7.20 0.78 -0.13
C ASN A 207 -7.93 0.70 1.22
N PRO A 208 -9.22 0.26 1.28
CA PRO A 208 -9.98 0.20 2.53
C PRO A 208 -9.31 -0.65 3.62
N PHE A 209 -8.74 -1.81 3.28
CA PHE A 209 -8.08 -2.68 4.25
C PHE A 209 -6.91 -2.00 4.99
N ASP A 210 -6.19 -1.10 4.30
CA ASP A 210 -5.06 -0.35 4.87
C ASP A 210 -5.59 0.73 5.84
N VAL A 211 -6.66 1.43 5.44
CA VAL A 211 -7.37 2.39 6.30
C VAL A 211 -7.84 1.73 7.59
N VAL A 212 -8.54 0.58 7.50
CA VAL A 212 -9.01 -0.16 8.68
C VAL A 212 -7.83 -0.59 9.55
N GLY A 213 -6.73 -1.09 8.94
CA GLY A 213 -5.53 -1.49 9.67
C GLY A 213 -4.88 -0.32 10.43
N ALA A 214 -4.72 0.83 9.81
CA ALA A 214 -4.17 2.04 10.44
C ALA A 214 -5.08 2.55 11.59
N LYS A 215 -6.39 2.58 11.36
CA LYS A 215 -7.38 2.98 12.39
C LYS A 215 -7.33 2.06 13.60
N ALA A 216 -7.20 0.75 13.40
CA ALA A 216 -7.07 -0.22 14.49
C ALA A 216 -5.82 0.00 15.35
N MET A 217 -4.79 0.64 14.79
CA MET A 217 -3.56 1.01 15.51
C MET A 217 -3.59 2.40 16.14
N GLY A 218 -4.71 3.12 16.05
CA GLY A 218 -4.86 4.48 16.60
C GLY A 218 -4.29 5.59 15.71
N MET A 219 -3.94 5.28 14.45
CA MET A 219 -3.58 6.29 13.47
C MET A 219 -4.81 7.03 12.94
N LYS A 220 -4.61 8.23 12.42
CA LYS A 220 -5.59 8.87 11.56
C LYS A 220 -5.49 8.30 10.15
N ALA A 221 -6.57 8.41 9.37
CA ALA A 221 -6.57 7.94 8.00
C ALA A 221 -7.36 8.89 7.08
N ALA A 222 -6.75 9.26 5.97
CA ALA A 222 -7.39 9.88 4.83
C ALA A 222 -7.64 8.81 3.76
N TRP A 223 -8.90 8.49 3.51
CA TRP A 223 -9.26 7.55 2.45
C TRP A 223 -9.53 8.30 1.16
N VAL A 224 -8.85 7.85 0.08
CA VAL A 224 -8.96 8.45 -1.24
C VAL A 224 -10.01 7.71 -2.05
N ASP A 225 -11.24 8.25 -2.05
CA ASP A 225 -12.42 7.71 -2.74
C ASP A 225 -12.56 8.29 -4.15
N ARG A 226 -11.67 7.94 -5.06
CA ARG A 226 -11.70 8.44 -6.44
C ARG A 226 -12.99 8.07 -7.19
N ALA A 227 -13.58 6.92 -6.86
CA ALA A 227 -14.81 6.44 -7.49
C ALA A 227 -16.07 7.18 -6.98
N GLY A 228 -15.98 7.80 -5.81
CA GLY A 228 -17.10 8.51 -5.23
C GLY A 228 -18.19 7.64 -4.65
N GLY A 229 -17.90 6.38 -4.36
CA GLY A 229 -18.87 5.42 -3.84
C GLY A 229 -19.18 5.57 -2.35
N GLY A 230 -18.39 6.34 -1.60
CA GLY A 230 -18.49 6.43 -0.16
C GLY A 230 -17.87 5.20 0.56
N TRP A 231 -17.70 5.32 1.87
CA TRP A 231 -17.13 4.25 2.68
C TRP A 231 -18.11 3.09 2.87
N ALA A 232 -17.77 1.94 2.29
CA ALA A 232 -18.62 0.74 2.30
C ALA A 232 -18.09 -0.41 3.18
N ASP A 233 -16.84 -0.32 3.70
CA ASP A 233 -16.27 -1.38 4.54
C ASP A 233 -17.03 -1.50 5.87
N GLN A 234 -17.42 -2.73 6.22
CA GLN A 234 -18.20 -3.08 7.41
C GLN A 234 -17.46 -4.06 8.34
N LEU A 235 -16.15 -4.25 8.13
CA LEU A 235 -15.37 -5.22 8.91
C LEU A 235 -15.36 -4.89 10.41
N VAL A 236 -15.31 -3.59 10.75
CA VAL A 236 -15.25 -3.13 12.14
C VAL A 236 -16.52 -2.36 12.46
N GLU A 237 -17.31 -2.86 13.41
CA GLU A 237 -18.54 -2.23 13.88
C GLU A 237 -18.29 -0.92 14.64
N GLY A 238 -19.34 -0.11 14.80
CA GLY A 238 -19.31 1.08 15.64
C GLY A 238 -18.50 2.26 15.08
N GLY A 239 -18.11 2.21 13.81
CA GLY A 239 -17.42 3.31 13.14
C GLY A 239 -15.91 3.43 13.41
N GLN A 240 -15.34 2.59 14.27
CA GLN A 240 -13.91 2.63 14.62
C GLN A 240 -12.99 2.34 13.43
N GLY A 241 -13.45 1.52 12.46
CA GLY A 241 -12.73 1.23 11.22
C GLY A 241 -12.88 2.31 10.13
N ARG A 242 -13.73 3.33 10.33
CA ARG A 242 -13.97 4.37 9.34
C ARG A 242 -12.77 5.30 9.20
N PRO A 243 -12.49 5.82 8.00
CA PRO A 243 -11.46 6.84 7.81
C PRO A 243 -11.76 8.09 8.64
N THR A 244 -10.71 8.82 9.02
CA THR A 244 -10.83 10.11 9.74
C THR A 244 -11.38 11.18 8.81
N VAL A 245 -10.92 11.18 7.54
CA VAL A 245 -11.44 12.02 6.46
C VAL A 245 -11.57 11.21 5.18
N ILE A 246 -12.49 11.62 4.31
CA ILE A 246 -12.68 11.06 2.97
C ILE A 246 -12.41 12.18 1.97
N VAL A 247 -11.55 11.91 0.99
CA VAL A 247 -11.19 12.85 -0.07
C VAL A 247 -11.46 12.23 -1.44
N ARG A 248 -11.68 13.03 -2.47
CA ARG A 248 -11.93 12.57 -3.84
C ARG A 248 -10.63 12.37 -4.62
N GLY A 249 -9.58 13.05 -4.23
CA GLY A 249 -8.25 12.96 -4.80
C GLY A 249 -7.18 13.25 -3.77
N LEU A 250 -5.94 12.91 -4.09
CA LEU A 250 -4.80 13.18 -3.23
C LEU A 250 -4.53 14.67 -3.06
N ASP A 251 -4.90 15.50 -4.03
CA ASP A 251 -4.77 16.95 -4.04
C ASP A 251 -5.62 17.63 -2.94
N GLU A 252 -6.63 16.96 -2.42
CA GLU A 252 -7.46 17.42 -1.30
C GLU A 252 -6.88 17.06 0.08
N VAL A 253 -5.93 16.11 0.16
CA VAL A 253 -5.45 15.54 1.44
C VAL A 253 -4.87 16.58 2.37
N VAL A 254 -4.02 17.47 1.86
CA VAL A 254 -3.36 18.51 2.68
C VAL A 254 -4.39 19.41 3.34
N ASP A 255 -5.40 19.88 2.61
CA ASP A 255 -6.46 20.74 3.15
C ASP A 255 -7.32 19.99 4.17
N ALA A 256 -7.70 18.75 3.85
CA ALA A 256 -8.51 17.92 4.74
C ALA A 256 -7.79 17.63 6.08
N VAL A 257 -6.47 17.40 6.04
CA VAL A 257 -5.66 17.16 7.24
C VAL A 257 -5.47 18.44 8.06
N ASN A 258 -5.18 19.56 7.41
CA ASN A 258 -5.00 20.86 8.07
C ASN A 258 -6.32 21.39 8.67
N GLY A 259 -7.43 21.14 8.01
CA GLY A 259 -8.77 21.52 8.48
C GLY A 259 -9.35 20.60 9.55
N TYR A 260 -8.71 19.47 9.84
CA TYR A 260 -9.21 18.51 10.80
C TYR A 260 -9.00 19.01 12.25
N THR A 261 -10.09 19.15 12.97
CA THR A 261 -10.11 19.38 14.43
C THR A 261 -10.68 18.14 15.12
N GLU A 262 -9.99 17.64 16.13
CA GLU A 262 -10.56 16.59 16.99
C GLU A 262 -11.79 17.14 17.71
N ALA A 263 -12.92 16.45 17.51
CA ALA A 263 -14.19 16.80 18.16
C ALA A 263 -14.22 16.35 19.62
#